data_90019d5a70e6f642ab252d06af4f8fb3
#
_entry.id   90019d5a70e6f642ab252d06af4f8fb3
#
_cell.length_a   1.000
_cell.length_b   1.000
_cell.length_c   1.000
_cell.angle_alpha   90.00
_cell.angle_beta   90.00
_cell.angle_gamma   90.00
#
_symmetry.space_group_name_H-M   'P 1'
#
loop_
_entity.id
_entity.type
_entity.pdbx_description
1 polymer ?
#
loop_
_entity_poly.entity_id
_entity_poly.type
_entity_poly.pdbx_seq_one_letter_code
_entity_poly.pdbx_strand_id
1 'polypeptide(L)'
;MSSILLASAGHIDHGKTALIKALNGFEGDSTDEEKRRGITIDLSFSHLEKNGANIAFIDVPGHENLLKTMISGAFGAEAALLVVSSTEGLKAQSLEHIKILEFLGIKKIILCITKCDIASKEQISHSKSASLAELRKYDFDVLKSFELSIFDSSSIEALRQFLLALRIENTQNSCLPRYYIDRLFNIKGAGLVATGTLLGSSIELGGKLYDYDAGVEFGIRSMQVHDKPVSVANNAQRVAINISSPLAHKIKKGDFISKKGNFRGFKELDCVFFGSITHGAEVSLCIGTKSINAKASVLSSKKEGEKNESYFITLKLDKEVFASFDERFVLLGGGALLGGGRVLNPISEPLKKRAKIQLLIMLLERDFLAAFELLKNTHKKGFGLLCSAQRFGILPSSALKIAKELKNAIIDEDELNVYDTSAKESLKDFIRFIISKNELAMLSASSVALKLPWASKMLAQMAIDEMKSELDFENGLYFKKGADFSKLKESLEEGILREIERGVLAPLAPYNIYDIFECDRKAGDDALKRLTARGVVVRLEHNLFISAKNLDLAKKRLLELIARDGYADVSNAKDFLNLSRKYTIAYLEALDNDERIEKIENKRVLKS
;
A
#
# COMPACT_ATOMS: atom_id res chain seq x y z
N MET A 1 21.24 -18.31 12.21
CA MET A 1 21.21 -17.89 13.64
C MET A 1 19.78 -17.53 13.97
N SER A 2 19.21 -18.10 15.03
CA SER A 2 17.86 -17.73 15.48
C SER A 2 17.96 -16.40 16.25
N SER A 3 17.30 -15.36 15.75
CA SER A 3 17.12 -14.11 16.48
C SER A 3 15.70 -14.08 17.03
N ILE A 4 15.51 -13.68 18.27
CA ILE A 4 14.21 -13.56 18.94
C ILE A 4 14.07 -12.14 19.44
N LEU A 5 12.92 -11.51 19.14
CA LEU A 5 12.58 -10.17 19.59
C LEU A 5 11.65 -10.24 20.79
N LEU A 6 12.11 -9.78 21.96
CA LEU A 6 11.38 -9.78 23.23
C LEU A 6 10.99 -8.35 23.63
N ALA A 7 9.71 -8.13 23.96
CA ALA A 7 9.25 -6.89 24.56
C ALA A 7 9.19 -7.05 26.09
N SER A 8 9.60 -6.02 26.86
CA SER A 8 9.30 -5.96 28.28
C SER A 8 7.86 -5.51 28.50
N ALA A 9 7.20 -5.96 29.57
CA ALA A 9 5.87 -5.56 29.96
C ALA A 9 5.75 -5.56 31.50
N GLY A 10 4.89 -4.72 32.06
CA GLY A 10 4.68 -4.63 33.51
C GLY A 10 4.61 -3.19 34.00
N HIS A 11 4.26 -3.03 35.25
CA HIS A 11 4.08 -1.72 35.90
C HIS A 11 5.40 -0.92 35.99
N ILE A 12 5.31 0.40 36.13
CA ILE A 12 6.45 1.24 36.51
C ILE A 12 7.04 0.72 37.84
N ASP A 13 8.36 0.87 38.02
CA ASP A 13 9.11 0.44 39.19
C ASP A 13 9.11 -1.08 39.51
N HIS A 14 8.52 -1.92 38.65
CA HIS A 14 8.63 -3.36 38.76
C HIS A 14 10.00 -3.93 38.33
N GLY A 15 10.94 -3.08 37.88
CA GLY A 15 12.31 -3.43 37.60
C GLY A 15 12.57 -3.94 36.17
N LYS A 16 11.77 -3.55 35.16
CA LYS A 16 11.97 -3.94 33.75
C LYS A 16 13.37 -3.60 33.23
N THR A 17 13.72 -2.30 33.27
CA THR A 17 15.02 -1.80 32.80
C THR A 17 16.18 -2.37 33.62
N ALA A 18 16.03 -2.48 34.95
CA ALA A 18 17.03 -3.09 35.82
C ALA A 18 17.26 -4.57 35.51
N LEU A 19 16.21 -5.32 35.19
CA LEU A 19 16.31 -6.73 34.78
C LEU A 19 17.05 -6.88 33.47
N ILE A 20 16.72 -6.07 32.46
CA ILE A 20 17.39 -6.08 31.14
C ILE A 20 18.88 -5.72 31.31
N LYS A 21 19.20 -4.70 32.12
CA LYS A 21 20.57 -4.32 32.46
C LYS A 21 21.33 -5.48 33.13
N ALA A 22 20.71 -6.19 34.07
CA ALA A 22 21.31 -7.34 34.71
C ALA A 22 21.57 -8.51 33.74
N LEU A 23 20.71 -8.66 32.71
CA LEU A 23 20.87 -9.72 31.69
C LEU A 23 22.01 -9.45 30.70
N ASN A 24 22.19 -8.23 30.23
CA ASN A 24 23.09 -7.91 29.12
C ASN A 24 24.10 -6.78 29.38
N GLY A 25 24.06 -6.16 30.57
CA GLY A 25 24.97 -5.07 30.95
C GLY A 25 24.65 -3.70 30.31
N PHE A 26 23.62 -3.62 29.50
CA PHE A 26 23.26 -2.38 28.79
C PHE A 26 22.36 -1.48 29.65
N GLU A 27 22.72 -0.21 29.77
CA GLU A 27 21.91 0.80 30.47
C GLU A 27 20.91 1.42 29.50
N GLY A 28 19.63 1.08 29.69
CA GLY A 28 18.52 1.48 28.80
C GLY A 28 18.18 2.96 28.84
N ASP A 29 18.30 3.57 30.04
CA ASP A 29 17.93 4.98 30.25
C ASP A 29 19.06 5.88 29.71
N SER A 30 18.89 6.33 28.46
CA SER A 30 19.93 7.04 27.71
C SER A 30 19.86 8.57 27.82
N THR A 31 18.68 9.13 28.16
CA THR A 31 18.49 10.56 28.25
C THR A 31 18.68 11.10 29.66
N ASP A 32 19.15 12.36 29.79
CA ASP A 32 19.28 13.02 31.10
C ASP A 32 17.94 13.17 31.82
N GLU A 33 16.84 13.23 31.07
CA GLU A 33 15.48 13.31 31.61
C GLU A 33 15.05 11.96 32.21
N GLU A 34 15.33 10.84 31.55
CA GLU A 34 15.06 9.49 32.07
C GLU A 34 15.86 9.22 33.35
N LYS A 35 17.15 9.56 33.34
CA LYS A 35 18.02 9.43 34.52
C LYS A 35 17.55 10.27 35.70
N ARG A 36 17.07 11.51 35.44
CA ARG A 36 16.58 12.41 36.46
C ARG A 36 15.25 11.95 37.04
N ARG A 37 14.37 11.40 36.21
CA ARG A 37 13.02 10.96 36.64
C ARG A 37 12.99 9.50 37.11
N GLY A 38 14.02 8.71 36.83
CA GLY A 38 14.09 7.28 37.12
C GLY A 38 13.06 6.43 36.37
N ILE A 39 12.57 6.91 35.22
CA ILE A 39 11.57 6.23 34.40
C ILE A 39 11.99 6.20 32.93
N THR A 40 11.73 5.10 32.25
CA THR A 40 11.90 4.98 30.79
C THR A 40 10.79 5.78 30.10
N ILE A 41 11.16 6.72 29.23
CA ILE A 41 10.24 7.60 28.49
C ILE A 41 10.11 7.17 27.04
N ASP A 42 11.22 6.82 26.38
CA ASP A 42 11.25 6.35 24.99
C ASP A 42 11.61 4.85 24.97
N LEU A 43 11.47 4.22 23.80
CA LEU A 43 11.87 2.84 23.60
C LEU A 43 13.38 2.70 23.79
N SER A 44 13.81 1.71 24.53
CA SER A 44 15.22 1.33 24.60
C SER A 44 15.44 -0.04 23.95
N PHE A 45 16.52 -0.17 23.22
CA PHE A 45 16.84 -1.37 22.46
C PHE A 45 18.22 -1.89 22.86
N SER A 46 18.28 -3.17 23.18
CA SER A 46 19.52 -3.84 23.54
C SER A 46 19.49 -5.30 23.07
N HIS A 47 20.61 -5.98 23.16
CA HIS A 47 20.67 -7.39 22.77
C HIS A 47 21.55 -8.20 23.72
N LEU A 48 21.30 -9.51 23.76
CA LEU A 48 22.10 -10.52 24.45
C LEU A 48 22.54 -11.53 23.40
N GLU A 49 23.86 -11.67 23.22
CA GLU A 49 24.45 -12.61 22.29
C GLU A 49 25.40 -13.56 23.00
N LYS A 50 25.21 -14.87 22.79
CA LYS A 50 26.15 -15.92 23.27
C LYS A 50 25.97 -17.18 22.43
N ASN A 51 27.10 -17.78 22.00
CA ASN A 51 27.12 -19.08 21.30
C ASN A 51 26.17 -19.15 20.07
N GLY A 52 26.03 -18.05 19.31
CA GLY A 52 25.19 -18.01 18.12
C GLY A 52 23.68 -17.84 18.38
N ALA A 53 23.25 -17.79 19.64
CA ALA A 53 21.91 -17.34 20.01
C ALA A 53 21.91 -15.81 20.16
N ASN A 54 20.86 -15.17 19.66
CA ASN A 54 20.72 -13.71 19.71
C ASN A 54 19.31 -13.32 20.15
N ILE A 55 19.22 -12.59 21.26
CA ILE A 55 17.97 -12.11 21.85
C ILE A 55 17.99 -10.59 21.82
N ALA A 56 17.08 -9.99 21.09
CA ALA A 56 16.87 -8.55 21.10
C ALA A 56 15.80 -8.19 22.14
N PHE A 57 16.08 -7.17 22.95
CA PHE A 57 15.14 -6.64 23.91
C PHE A 57 14.62 -5.29 23.45
N ILE A 58 13.31 -5.11 23.61
CA ILE A 58 12.65 -3.82 23.52
C ILE A 58 12.18 -3.49 24.93
N ASP A 59 12.84 -2.55 25.56
CA ASP A 59 12.38 -2.03 26.84
C ASP A 59 11.35 -0.92 26.61
N VAL A 60 10.13 -1.20 27.03
CA VAL A 60 9.01 -0.29 26.82
C VAL A 60 8.70 0.51 28.09
N PRO A 61 8.29 1.78 27.96
CA PRO A 61 7.91 2.59 29.12
C PRO A 61 6.73 1.98 29.85
N GLY A 62 6.74 2.07 31.18
CA GLY A 62 5.67 1.57 32.04
C GLY A 62 4.57 2.58 32.39
N HIS A 63 4.70 3.84 31.98
CA HIS A 63 3.77 4.88 32.35
C HIS A 63 2.53 4.93 31.43
N GLU A 64 1.32 5.08 32.00
CA GLU A 64 0.05 5.10 31.26
C GLU A 64 -0.01 6.10 30.11
N ASN A 65 0.59 7.30 30.29
CA ASN A 65 0.67 8.31 29.24
C ASN A 65 1.54 7.92 28.05
N LEU A 66 2.26 6.79 28.12
CA LEU A 66 3.20 6.31 27.11
C LEU A 66 2.72 5.03 26.39
N LEU A 67 1.41 4.72 26.47
CA LEU A 67 0.82 3.54 25.84
C LEU A 67 1.10 3.47 24.33
N LYS A 68 1.05 4.60 23.61
CA LYS A 68 1.38 4.64 22.17
C LYS A 68 2.82 4.19 21.91
N THR A 69 3.74 4.61 22.76
CA THR A 69 5.15 4.21 22.69
C THR A 69 5.31 2.72 22.99
N MET A 70 4.63 2.23 24.03
CA MET A 70 4.60 0.80 24.37
C MET A 70 4.06 -0.05 23.22
N ILE A 71 2.91 0.31 22.63
CA ILE A 71 2.29 -0.41 21.51
C ILE A 71 3.24 -0.42 20.32
N SER A 72 3.80 0.73 19.95
CA SER A 72 4.75 0.86 18.84
C SER A 72 6.01 0.00 19.06
N GLY A 73 6.51 -0.07 20.29
CA GLY A 73 7.69 -0.87 20.63
C GLY A 73 7.41 -2.38 20.64
N ALA A 74 6.29 -2.78 21.22
CA ALA A 74 5.94 -4.20 21.29
C ALA A 74 5.51 -4.78 19.93
N PHE A 75 5.20 -3.92 18.95
CA PHE A 75 4.78 -4.37 17.63
C PHE A 75 5.86 -5.21 16.95
N GLY A 76 5.51 -6.44 16.58
CA GLY A 76 6.42 -7.40 15.95
C GLY A 76 7.29 -8.21 16.91
N ALA A 77 7.15 -8.02 18.24
CA ALA A 77 7.81 -8.90 19.21
C ALA A 77 7.22 -10.33 19.16
N GLU A 78 8.08 -11.33 19.33
CA GLU A 78 7.73 -12.75 19.25
C GLU A 78 7.33 -13.32 20.61
N ALA A 79 7.83 -12.72 21.71
CA ALA A 79 7.47 -13.05 23.06
C ALA A 79 7.63 -11.82 23.98
N ALA A 80 7.12 -11.90 25.19
CA ALA A 80 7.26 -10.82 26.16
C ALA A 80 7.81 -11.31 27.52
N LEU A 81 8.62 -10.46 28.15
CA LEU A 81 8.99 -10.57 29.55
C LEU A 81 7.94 -9.80 30.37
N LEU A 82 7.03 -10.49 31.02
CA LEU A 82 6.10 -9.88 31.95
C LEU A 82 6.76 -9.78 33.32
N VAL A 83 7.10 -8.56 33.72
CA VAL A 83 7.84 -8.26 34.95
C VAL A 83 6.85 -7.80 36.01
N VAL A 84 6.79 -8.52 37.13
CA VAL A 84 5.90 -8.26 38.26
C VAL A 84 6.72 -8.25 39.55
N SER A 85 6.58 -7.19 40.36
CA SER A 85 7.23 -7.13 41.67
C SER A 85 6.57 -8.12 42.64
N SER A 86 7.38 -8.88 43.37
CA SER A 86 6.92 -9.82 44.41
C SER A 86 6.24 -9.13 45.57
N THR A 87 6.64 -7.89 45.89
CA THR A 87 6.10 -7.11 46.99
C THR A 87 4.77 -6.41 46.67
N GLU A 88 4.52 -6.13 45.40
CA GLU A 88 3.37 -5.35 44.95
C GLU A 88 2.34 -6.16 44.15
N GLY A 89 2.76 -7.27 43.53
CA GLY A 89 1.91 -8.08 42.67
C GLY A 89 1.47 -7.36 41.38
N LEU A 90 0.40 -7.86 40.76
CA LEU A 90 -0.17 -7.26 39.57
C LEU A 90 -0.82 -5.92 39.88
N LYS A 91 -0.52 -4.91 39.09
CA LYS A 91 -1.12 -3.57 39.15
C LYS A 91 -1.97 -3.28 37.91
N ALA A 92 -2.77 -2.22 37.92
CA ALA A 92 -3.62 -1.84 36.79
C ALA A 92 -2.85 -1.76 35.46
N GLN A 93 -1.67 -1.14 35.45
CA GLN A 93 -0.82 -1.07 34.26
C GLN A 93 -0.31 -2.45 33.79
N SER A 94 -0.03 -3.37 34.72
CA SER A 94 0.35 -4.75 34.34
C SER A 94 -0.79 -5.44 33.59
N LEU A 95 -2.04 -5.24 34.04
CA LEU A 95 -3.23 -5.78 33.38
C LEU A 95 -3.47 -5.14 32.01
N GLU A 96 -3.23 -3.84 31.88
CA GLU A 96 -3.33 -3.12 30.62
C GLU A 96 -2.28 -3.61 29.62
N HIS A 97 -1.03 -3.79 30.06
CA HIS A 97 0.04 -4.34 29.23
C HIS A 97 -0.27 -5.78 28.78
N ILE A 98 -0.83 -6.62 29.64
CA ILE A 98 -1.28 -7.98 29.30
C ILE A 98 -2.32 -7.94 28.16
N LYS A 99 -3.32 -7.06 28.24
CA LYS A 99 -4.32 -6.89 27.17
C LYS A 99 -3.69 -6.38 25.87
N ILE A 100 -2.75 -5.46 25.93
CA ILE A 100 -2.04 -4.96 24.74
C ILE A 100 -1.23 -6.08 24.08
N LEU A 101 -0.52 -6.91 24.86
CA LEU A 101 0.22 -8.07 24.33
C LEU A 101 -0.73 -9.04 23.62
N GLU A 102 -1.91 -9.32 24.18
CA GLU A 102 -2.94 -10.15 23.55
C GLU A 102 -3.41 -9.55 22.21
N PHE A 103 -3.76 -8.26 22.19
CA PHE A 103 -4.21 -7.58 20.98
C PHE A 103 -3.13 -7.52 19.88
N LEU A 104 -1.86 -7.37 20.27
CA LEU A 104 -0.73 -7.43 19.35
C LEU A 104 -0.41 -8.87 18.91
N GLY A 105 -1.02 -9.88 19.53
CA GLY A 105 -0.85 -11.29 19.19
C GLY A 105 0.45 -11.89 19.70
N ILE A 106 1.06 -11.30 20.71
CA ILE A 106 2.25 -11.81 21.38
C ILE A 106 1.79 -12.88 22.38
N LYS A 107 1.80 -14.14 21.95
CA LYS A 107 1.25 -15.25 22.75
C LYS A 107 2.21 -15.83 23.77
N LYS A 108 3.50 -15.73 23.55
CA LYS A 108 4.54 -16.36 24.39
C LYS A 108 4.98 -15.42 25.49
N ILE A 109 4.78 -15.83 26.75
CA ILE A 109 5.09 -15.02 27.92
C ILE A 109 6.14 -15.73 28.77
N ILE A 110 7.13 -14.97 29.22
CA ILE A 110 8.08 -15.36 30.28
C ILE A 110 7.74 -14.50 31.49
N LEU A 111 7.24 -15.13 32.55
CA LEU A 111 6.87 -14.44 33.77
C LEU A 111 8.09 -14.23 34.67
N CYS A 112 8.40 -12.99 35.00
CA CYS A 112 9.53 -12.61 35.83
C CYS A 112 9.01 -11.95 37.13
N ILE A 113 9.06 -12.66 38.26
CA ILE A 113 8.76 -12.13 39.57
C ILE A 113 10.03 -11.52 40.14
N THR A 114 10.07 -10.21 40.29
CA THR A 114 11.26 -9.44 40.70
C THR A 114 11.22 -9.03 42.16
N LYS A 115 12.32 -8.45 42.65
CA LYS A 115 12.51 -7.99 44.03
C LYS A 115 12.30 -9.11 45.07
N CYS A 116 12.69 -10.36 44.72
CA CYS A 116 12.53 -11.51 45.60
C CYS A 116 13.47 -11.47 46.83
N ASP A 117 14.49 -10.62 46.83
CA ASP A 117 15.41 -10.39 47.92
C ASP A 117 14.79 -9.67 49.13
N ILE A 118 13.75 -8.89 48.89
CA ILE A 118 13.09 -8.07 49.93
C ILE A 118 11.67 -8.54 50.28
N ALA A 119 11.20 -9.62 49.66
CA ALA A 119 9.86 -10.17 49.86
C ALA A 119 9.88 -11.47 50.66
N SER A 120 8.80 -11.75 51.41
CA SER A 120 8.63 -13.04 52.04
C SER A 120 8.30 -14.13 51.03
N LYS A 121 8.54 -15.42 51.38
CA LYS A 121 8.21 -16.57 50.51
C LYS A 121 6.71 -16.60 50.16
N GLU A 122 5.86 -16.21 51.08
CA GLU A 122 4.40 -16.12 50.94
C GLU A 122 4.03 -15.04 49.90
N GLN A 123 4.67 -13.87 49.97
CA GLN A 123 4.47 -12.77 49.01
C GLN A 123 4.92 -13.19 47.59
N ILE A 124 6.06 -13.83 47.44
CA ILE A 124 6.58 -14.35 46.15
C ILE A 124 5.60 -15.36 45.56
N SER A 125 5.19 -16.35 46.39
CA SER A 125 4.25 -17.41 45.94
C SER A 125 2.88 -16.81 45.56
N HIS A 126 2.37 -15.85 46.33
CA HIS A 126 1.11 -15.17 46.04
C HIS A 126 1.18 -14.37 44.74
N SER A 127 2.19 -13.54 44.58
CA SER A 127 2.38 -12.71 43.35
C SER A 127 2.50 -13.58 42.11
N LYS A 128 3.27 -14.68 42.19
CA LYS A 128 3.41 -15.66 41.10
C LYS A 128 2.09 -16.34 40.76
N SER A 129 1.37 -16.86 41.77
CA SER A 129 0.11 -17.57 41.58
C SER A 129 -0.98 -16.67 41.00
N ALA A 130 -1.09 -15.42 41.53
CA ALA A 130 -2.02 -14.42 41.03
C ALA A 130 -1.71 -14.04 39.56
N SER A 131 -0.42 -13.86 39.22
CA SER A 131 0.00 -13.55 37.85
C SER A 131 -0.32 -14.70 36.88
N LEU A 132 -0.05 -15.94 37.27
CA LEU A 132 -0.41 -17.11 36.44
C LEU A 132 -1.93 -17.27 36.30
N ALA A 133 -2.70 -17.01 37.35
CA ALA A 133 -4.16 -17.05 37.29
C ALA A 133 -4.73 -15.99 36.33
N GLU A 134 -4.15 -14.79 36.32
CA GLU A 134 -4.54 -13.73 35.40
C GLU A 134 -4.23 -14.12 33.94
N LEU A 135 -3.00 -14.59 33.67
CA LEU A 135 -2.57 -15.00 32.33
C LEU A 135 -3.44 -16.12 31.73
N ARG A 136 -3.96 -17.03 32.56
CA ARG A 136 -4.88 -18.12 32.13
C ARG A 136 -6.22 -17.63 31.58
N LYS A 137 -6.59 -16.36 31.82
CA LYS A 137 -7.82 -15.79 31.27
C LYS A 137 -7.71 -15.52 29.77
N TYR A 138 -6.50 -15.48 29.25
CA TYR A 138 -6.12 -15.15 27.88
C TYR A 138 -5.50 -16.36 27.18
N ASP A 139 -5.34 -16.30 25.88
CA ASP A 139 -4.69 -17.34 25.05
C ASP A 139 -3.16 -17.16 25.03
N PHE A 140 -2.56 -17.16 26.23
CA PHE A 140 -1.10 -17.08 26.38
C PHE A 140 -0.48 -18.45 26.66
N ASP A 141 0.69 -18.68 26.02
CA ASP A 141 1.62 -19.75 26.32
C ASP A 141 2.69 -19.23 27.29
N VAL A 142 2.54 -19.58 28.57
CA VAL A 142 3.52 -19.19 29.60
C VAL A 142 4.69 -20.17 29.57
N LEU A 143 5.75 -19.79 28.84
CA LEU A 143 6.91 -20.66 28.62
C LEU A 143 7.62 -21.06 29.91
N LYS A 144 7.80 -20.13 30.83
CA LYS A 144 8.40 -20.35 32.15
C LYS A 144 8.17 -19.19 33.08
N SER A 145 8.21 -19.44 34.40
CA SER A 145 8.22 -18.39 35.43
C SER A 145 9.53 -18.44 36.21
N PHE A 146 10.04 -17.24 36.53
CA PHE A 146 11.29 -17.06 37.29
C PHE A 146 11.06 -16.19 38.51
N GLU A 147 11.72 -16.51 39.60
CA GLU A 147 11.80 -15.69 40.82
C GLU A 147 13.20 -15.07 40.82
N LEU A 148 13.26 -13.73 40.78
CA LEU A 148 14.48 -13.00 40.44
C LEU A 148 14.81 -11.91 41.45
N SER A 149 16.10 -11.77 41.71
CA SER A 149 16.68 -10.57 42.30
C SER A 149 17.88 -10.14 41.46
N ILE A 150 17.98 -8.84 41.18
CA ILE A 150 19.18 -8.30 40.48
C ILE A 150 20.44 -8.38 41.32
N PHE A 151 20.31 -8.64 42.62
CA PHE A 151 21.42 -8.88 43.54
C PHE A 151 21.80 -10.37 43.67
N ASP A 152 20.97 -11.27 43.13
CA ASP A 152 21.29 -12.71 43.05
C ASP A 152 21.68 -13.08 41.62
N SER A 153 22.98 -13.17 41.38
CA SER A 153 23.54 -13.51 40.09
C SER A 153 23.11 -14.90 39.59
N SER A 154 22.76 -15.83 40.48
CA SER A 154 22.33 -17.18 40.11
C SER A 154 20.94 -17.17 39.46
N SER A 155 20.04 -16.38 40.00
CA SER A 155 18.69 -16.23 39.46
C SER A 155 18.69 -15.54 38.09
N ILE A 156 19.54 -14.55 37.91
CA ILE A 156 19.71 -13.85 36.61
C ILE A 156 20.35 -14.76 35.57
N GLU A 157 21.38 -15.55 35.98
CA GLU A 157 22.01 -16.50 35.06
C GLU A 157 21.05 -17.64 34.63
N ALA A 158 20.17 -18.10 35.53
CA ALA A 158 19.14 -19.08 35.19
C ALA A 158 18.16 -18.54 34.10
N LEU A 159 17.75 -17.30 34.21
CA LEU A 159 16.93 -16.65 33.17
C LEU A 159 17.73 -16.46 31.88
N ARG A 160 19.00 -16.02 31.97
CA ARG A 160 19.88 -15.83 30.80
C ARG A 160 20.06 -17.13 30.03
N GLN A 161 20.34 -18.23 30.71
CA GLN A 161 20.51 -19.57 30.10
C GLN A 161 19.22 -20.02 29.40
N PHE A 162 18.04 -19.79 30.03
CA PHE A 162 16.78 -20.11 29.43
C PHE A 162 16.54 -19.30 28.14
N LEU A 163 16.80 -17.98 28.16
CA LEU A 163 16.64 -17.13 27.00
C LEU A 163 17.56 -17.54 25.84
N LEU A 164 18.82 -17.86 26.12
CA LEU A 164 19.77 -18.30 25.10
C LEU A 164 19.43 -19.68 24.51
N ALA A 165 18.74 -20.53 25.25
CA ALA A 165 18.24 -21.82 24.78
C ALA A 165 16.90 -21.74 24.07
N LEU A 166 16.18 -20.61 24.18
CA LEU A 166 14.85 -20.43 23.62
C LEU A 166 14.87 -20.54 22.10
N ARG A 167 13.89 -21.25 21.55
CA ARG A 167 13.63 -21.34 20.12
C ARG A 167 12.16 -21.04 19.89
N ILE A 168 11.88 -20.10 19.02
CA ILE A 168 10.54 -19.74 18.61
C ILE A 168 10.44 -20.02 17.11
N GLU A 169 9.51 -20.91 16.76
CA GLU A 169 9.18 -21.13 15.36
C GLU A 169 8.35 -19.95 14.86
N ASN A 170 8.85 -19.31 13.85
CA ASN A 170 8.24 -18.13 13.28
C ASN A 170 7.28 -18.55 12.16
N THR A 171 5.99 -18.64 12.48
CA THR A 171 4.93 -19.08 11.54
C THR A 171 4.39 -17.95 10.66
N GLN A 172 4.76 -16.71 10.90
CA GLN A 172 4.29 -15.56 10.12
C GLN A 172 5.13 -15.34 8.86
N ASN A 173 5.07 -16.26 7.92
CA ASN A 173 5.58 -16.02 6.58
C ASN A 173 4.56 -15.20 5.77
N SER A 174 4.51 -13.89 5.96
CA SER A 174 3.85 -13.04 4.99
C SER A 174 4.68 -13.01 3.70
N CYS A 175 4.01 -13.02 2.57
CA CYS A 175 4.63 -13.13 1.24
C CYS A 175 5.50 -11.92 0.85
N LEU A 176 5.36 -10.80 1.56
CA LEU A 176 6.01 -9.52 1.25
C LEU A 176 6.75 -8.99 2.48
N PRO A 177 7.90 -8.33 2.29
CA PRO A 177 8.56 -7.63 3.38
C PRO A 177 7.69 -6.45 3.83
N ARG A 178 7.53 -6.29 5.13
CA ARG A 178 6.87 -5.15 5.77
C ARG A 178 7.83 -4.59 6.81
N TYR A 179 8.20 -3.34 6.66
CA TYR A 179 9.14 -2.70 7.55
C TYR A 179 8.53 -1.38 8.02
N TYR A 180 8.41 -1.23 9.34
CA TYR A 180 7.89 -0.04 9.99
C TYR A 180 9.02 0.71 10.67
N ILE A 181 9.21 1.97 10.31
CA ILE A 181 10.27 2.82 10.88
C ILE A 181 9.88 3.21 12.32
N ASP A 182 10.73 2.88 13.28
CA ASP A 182 10.59 3.33 14.67
C ASP A 182 11.52 4.49 15.02
N ARG A 183 12.70 4.59 14.39
CA ARG A 183 13.66 5.70 14.56
C ARG A 183 14.36 6.05 13.26
N LEU A 184 14.80 7.31 13.19
CA LEU A 184 15.61 7.83 12.09
C LEU A 184 16.83 8.55 12.65
N PHE A 185 17.99 8.32 12.05
CA PHE A 185 19.25 8.94 12.42
C PHE A 185 19.93 9.54 11.18
N ASN A 186 20.39 10.79 11.29
CA ASN A 186 21.29 11.37 10.32
C ASN A 186 22.74 11.17 10.80
N ILE A 187 23.46 10.24 10.19
CA ILE A 187 24.82 9.91 10.56
C ILE A 187 25.77 10.67 9.62
N LYS A 188 26.66 11.50 10.20
CA LYS A 188 27.63 12.27 9.43
C LYS A 188 28.50 11.33 8.58
N GLY A 189 28.51 11.56 7.25
CA GLY A 189 29.23 10.72 6.29
C GLY A 189 28.49 9.46 5.80
N ALA A 190 27.53 8.93 6.55
CA ALA A 190 26.72 7.77 6.14
C ALA A 190 25.34 8.14 5.57
N GLY A 191 24.78 9.30 5.95
CA GLY A 191 23.45 9.75 5.52
C GLY A 191 22.34 9.28 6.44
N LEU A 192 21.14 9.08 5.89
CA LEU A 192 19.95 8.69 6.65
C LEU A 192 19.97 7.18 6.93
N VAL A 193 19.82 6.83 8.20
CA VAL A 193 19.64 5.46 8.67
C VAL A 193 18.27 5.34 9.33
N ALA A 194 17.44 4.41 8.85
CA ALA A 194 16.18 4.05 9.46
C ALA A 194 16.36 2.77 10.28
N THR A 195 15.81 2.74 11.50
CA THR A 195 15.68 1.50 12.27
C THR A 195 14.23 1.10 12.40
N GLY A 196 13.96 -0.19 12.46
CA GLY A 196 12.62 -0.74 12.54
C GLY A 196 12.61 -2.25 12.60
N THR A 197 11.41 -2.81 12.74
CA THR A 197 11.20 -4.27 12.74
C THR A 197 10.78 -4.72 11.34
N LEU A 198 11.51 -5.68 10.79
CA LEU A 198 11.17 -6.34 9.53
C LEU A 198 10.24 -7.51 9.79
N LEU A 199 9.09 -7.50 9.12
CA LEU A 199 8.10 -8.58 9.15
C LEU A 199 7.92 -9.16 7.75
N GLY A 200 7.60 -10.45 7.68
CA GLY A 200 7.33 -11.14 6.42
C GLY A 200 8.58 -11.65 5.72
N SER A 201 8.73 -11.39 4.42
CA SER A 201 9.87 -11.90 3.66
C SER A 201 11.16 -11.12 3.93
N SER A 202 12.31 -11.75 3.63
CA SER A 202 13.64 -11.14 3.76
C SER A 202 13.84 -9.97 2.81
N ILE A 203 14.80 -9.10 3.17
CA ILE A 203 15.36 -8.05 2.34
C ILE A 203 16.87 -8.24 2.19
N GLU A 204 17.42 -7.76 1.07
CA GLU A 204 18.82 -8.00 0.71
C GLU A 204 19.55 -6.68 0.48
N LEU A 205 20.85 -6.69 0.76
CA LEU A 205 21.77 -5.59 0.47
C LEU A 205 21.75 -5.25 -1.04
N GLY A 206 21.71 -3.97 -1.37
CA GLY A 206 21.61 -3.50 -2.76
C GLY A 206 20.20 -3.59 -3.34
N GLY A 207 19.25 -4.22 -2.63
CA GLY A 207 17.86 -4.27 -3.03
C GLY A 207 17.18 -2.90 -3.03
N LYS A 208 16.07 -2.78 -3.77
CA LYS A 208 15.23 -1.58 -3.78
C LYS A 208 13.99 -1.78 -2.94
N LEU A 209 13.68 -0.77 -2.15
CA LEU A 209 12.46 -0.67 -1.35
C LEU A 209 11.72 0.63 -1.67
N TYR A 210 10.48 0.69 -1.27
CA TYR A 210 9.60 1.83 -1.49
C TYR A 210 8.93 2.23 -0.18
N ASP A 211 9.11 3.50 0.18
CA ASP A 211 8.36 4.14 1.25
C ASP A 211 7.02 4.59 0.69
N TYR A 212 5.96 3.98 1.16
CA TYR A 212 4.61 4.20 0.66
C TYR A 212 3.99 5.52 1.15
N ASP A 213 4.39 5.99 2.32
CA ASP A 213 3.89 7.25 2.89
C ASP A 213 4.57 8.47 2.25
N ALA A 214 5.89 8.40 2.08
CA ALA A 214 6.66 9.46 1.44
C ALA A 214 6.62 9.41 -0.10
N GLY A 215 6.20 8.27 -0.70
CA GLY A 215 6.24 8.07 -2.14
C GLY A 215 7.65 7.97 -2.71
N VAL A 216 8.62 7.44 -1.93
CA VAL A 216 10.04 7.46 -2.26
C VAL A 216 10.60 6.06 -2.48
N GLU A 217 11.16 5.82 -3.66
CA GLU A 217 11.97 4.64 -3.92
C GLU A 217 13.42 4.88 -3.48
N PHE A 218 14.02 3.89 -2.81
CA PHE A 218 15.39 3.97 -2.35
C PHE A 218 16.11 2.64 -2.44
N GLY A 219 17.44 2.71 -2.54
CA GLY A 219 18.33 1.54 -2.47
C GLY A 219 18.81 1.31 -1.04
N ILE A 220 19.09 0.07 -0.71
CA ILE A 220 19.71 -0.34 0.56
C ILE A 220 21.22 -0.26 0.39
N ARG A 221 21.88 0.77 0.98
CA ARG A 221 23.32 0.96 0.91
C ARG A 221 24.07 0.03 1.87
N SER A 222 23.56 -0.15 3.07
CA SER A 222 24.05 -1.10 4.07
C SER A 222 22.93 -1.47 5.02
N MET A 223 23.05 -2.63 5.64
CA MET A 223 22.14 -3.11 6.69
C MET A 223 22.94 -3.61 7.88
N GLN A 224 22.35 -3.42 9.06
CA GLN A 224 22.87 -3.98 10.30
C GLN A 224 21.73 -4.64 11.09
N VAL A 225 22.06 -5.77 11.69
CA VAL A 225 21.23 -6.46 12.69
C VAL A 225 22.10 -6.65 13.92
N HIS A 226 21.67 -6.15 15.08
CA HIS A 226 22.45 -6.17 16.33
C HIS A 226 23.85 -5.56 16.16
N ASP A 227 23.92 -4.37 15.58
CA ASP A 227 25.14 -3.60 15.30
C ASP A 227 26.16 -4.31 14.39
N LYS A 228 25.79 -5.46 13.80
CA LYS A 228 26.62 -6.21 12.87
C LYS A 228 26.14 -6.05 11.43
N PRO A 229 27.07 -5.80 10.48
CA PRO A 229 26.70 -5.72 9.08
C PRO A 229 26.18 -7.08 8.56
N VAL A 230 25.08 -7.03 7.80
CA VAL A 230 24.46 -8.21 7.18
C VAL A 230 24.15 -7.96 5.71
N SER A 231 24.24 -9.02 4.90
CA SER A 231 23.81 -8.98 3.49
C SER A 231 22.32 -9.30 3.31
N VAL A 232 21.73 -10.04 4.26
CA VAL A 232 20.32 -10.43 4.27
C VAL A 232 19.75 -10.20 5.66
N ALA A 233 18.60 -9.55 5.74
CA ALA A 233 17.82 -9.45 6.96
C ALA A 233 16.52 -10.24 6.80
N ASN A 234 16.11 -10.92 7.87
CA ASN A 234 15.01 -11.88 7.87
C ASN A 234 13.81 -11.37 8.71
N ASN A 235 12.69 -12.10 8.61
CA ASN A 235 11.50 -11.88 9.42
C ASN A 235 11.81 -11.79 10.93
N ALA A 236 11.05 -10.93 11.63
CA ALA A 236 11.14 -10.67 13.07
C ALA A 236 12.52 -10.16 13.54
N GLN A 237 13.32 -9.60 12.64
CA GLN A 237 14.56 -8.94 12.99
C GLN A 237 14.38 -7.43 13.09
N ARG A 238 15.05 -6.85 14.10
CA ARG A 238 15.27 -5.42 14.14
C ARG A 238 16.45 -5.08 13.23
N VAL A 239 16.19 -4.23 12.25
CA VAL A 239 17.16 -3.91 11.18
C VAL A 239 17.42 -2.41 11.14
N ALA A 240 18.69 -2.03 11.05
CA ALA A 240 19.07 -0.68 10.67
C ALA A 240 19.39 -0.68 9.16
N ILE A 241 18.73 0.19 8.41
CA ILE A 241 18.87 0.32 6.96
C ILE A 241 19.44 1.69 6.63
N ASN A 242 20.59 1.74 5.96
CA ASN A 242 21.13 2.95 5.39
C ASN A 242 20.48 3.20 4.04
N ILE A 243 19.77 4.33 3.94
CA ILE A 243 18.91 4.69 2.81
C ILE A 243 19.70 5.47 1.75
N SER A 244 19.68 4.97 0.51
CA SER A 244 20.27 5.64 -0.64
C SER A 244 19.19 6.22 -1.55
N SER A 245 18.86 7.50 -1.35
CA SER A 245 17.93 8.24 -2.21
C SER A 245 18.17 9.75 -2.08
N PRO A 246 18.09 10.53 -3.17
CA PRO A 246 18.12 11.99 -3.10
C PRO A 246 16.91 12.57 -2.35
N LEU A 247 15.82 11.80 -2.24
CA LEU A 247 14.58 12.18 -1.56
C LEU A 247 14.47 11.63 -0.13
N ALA A 248 15.56 11.09 0.44
CA ALA A 248 15.57 10.49 1.78
C ALA A 248 15.05 11.43 2.88
N HIS A 249 15.20 12.76 2.70
CA HIS A 249 14.69 13.77 3.64
C HIS A 249 13.15 13.78 3.81
N LYS A 250 12.41 13.13 2.93
CA LYS A 250 10.94 13.01 3.02
C LYS A 250 10.49 11.88 3.94
N ILE A 251 11.36 10.90 4.18
CA ILE A 251 11.07 9.70 4.99
C ILE A 251 10.97 10.08 6.46
N LYS A 252 9.97 9.53 7.17
CA LYS A 252 9.66 9.88 8.56
C LYS A 252 9.52 8.65 9.45
N LYS A 253 9.63 8.86 10.76
CA LYS A 253 9.25 7.86 11.77
C LYS A 253 7.78 7.49 11.58
N GLY A 254 7.49 6.21 11.63
CA GLY A 254 6.16 5.65 11.42
C GLY A 254 5.86 5.27 9.96
N ASP A 255 6.70 5.65 8.99
CA ASP A 255 6.45 5.31 7.60
C ASP A 255 6.53 3.81 7.34
N PHE A 256 5.73 3.35 6.39
CA PHE A 256 5.63 1.96 5.97
C PHE A 256 6.42 1.70 4.71
N ILE A 257 7.30 0.72 4.77
CA ILE A 257 8.20 0.36 3.68
C ILE A 257 7.96 -1.09 3.23
N SER A 258 7.92 -1.30 1.93
CA SER A 258 7.83 -2.61 1.30
C SER A 258 8.39 -2.58 -0.13
N LYS A 259 8.21 -3.66 -0.90
CA LYS A 259 8.48 -3.67 -2.34
C LYS A 259 7.45 -2.82 -3.08
N LYS A 260 7.89 -2.02 -4.06
CA LYS A 260 7.03 -1.13 -4.85
C LYS A 260 5.93 -1.89 -5.60
N GLY A 261 4.73 -1.31 -5.65
CA GLY A 261 3.59 -1.83 -6.43
C GLY A 261 2.73 -2.88 -5.73
N ASN A 262 3.08 -3.31 -4.50
CA ASN A 262 2.38 -4.39 -3.80
C ASN A 262 1.31 -3.91 -2.81
N PHE A 263 1.33 -2.63 -2.45
CA PHE A 263 0.39 -2.06 -1.49
C PHE A 263 -0.32 -0.85 -2.08
N ARG A 264 -1.54 -0.62 -1.60
CA ARG A 264 -2.31 0.61 -1.82
C ARG A 264 -2.75 1.16 -0.49
N GLY A 265 -2.75 2.48 -0.35
CA GLY A 265 -3.24 3.17 0.83
C GLY A 265 -4.75 3.33 0.78
N PHE A 266 -5.40 3.16 1.94
CA PHE A 266 -6.84 3.37 2.08
C PHE A 266 -7.13 4.16 3.34
N LYS A 267 -8.19 4.98 3.30
CA LYS A 267 -8.71 5.74 4.43
C LYS A 267 -9.84 5.01 5.17
N GLU A 268 -10.11 3.77 4.81
CA GLU A 268 -11.16 2.96 5.40
C GLU A 268 -10.66 1.53 5.57
N LEU A 269 -10.79 0.97 6.77
CA LEU A 269 -10.42 -0.39 7.11
C LEU A 269 -11.61 -1.09 7.74
N ASP A 270 -11.94 -2.30 7.29
CA ASP A 270 -12.93 -3.15 7.95
C ASP A 270 -12.23 -4.18 8.83
N CYS A 271 -12.64 -4.25 10.08
CA CYS A 271 -11.91 -4.96 11.12
C CYS A 271 -12.83 -5.82 11.99
N VAL A 272 -12.26 -6.87 12.62
CA VAL A 272 -12.79 -7.42 13.85
C VAL A 272 -12.14 -6.73 15.03
N PHE A 273 -12.94 -6.31 16.00
CA PHE A 273 -12.51 -5.59 17.18
C PHE A 273 -12.99 -6.28 18.46
N PHE A 274 -12.12 -6.37 19.45
CA PHE A 274 -12.36 -6.93 20.78
C PHE A 274 -12.18 -5.83 21.82
N GLY A 275 -13.21 -5.53 22.59
CA GLY A 275 -13.21 -4.45 23.58
C GLY A 275 -14.53 -3.70 23.61
N SER A 276 -14.50 -2.46 24.10
CA SER A 276 -15.71 -1.63 24.20
C SER A 276 -15.60 -0.41 23.30
N ILE A 277 -16.55 -0.24 22.38
CA ILE A 277 -16.59 0.88 21.46
C ILE A 277 -18.03 1.28 21.12
N THR A 278 -18.27 2.57 20.99
CA THR A 278 -19.56 3.11 20.56
C THR A 278 -19.53 3.51 19.09
N HIS A 279 -20.68 3.43 18.42
CA HIS A 279 -20.79 3.88 17.03
C HIS A 279 -20.51 5.39 16.93
N GLY A 280 -19.62 5.77 16.03
CA GLY A 280 -19.22 7.17 15.82
C GLY A 280 -18.10 7.64 16.73
N ALA A 281 -17.54 6.79 17.61
CA ALA A 281 -16.45 7.17 18.51
C ALA A 281 -15.21 7.64 17.73
N GLU A 282 -14.62 8.73 18.22
CA GLU A 282 -13.30 9.19 17.79
C GLU A 282 -12.21 8.45 18.57
N VAL A 283 -11.29 7.82 17.86
CA VAL A 283 -10.28 6.93 18.42
C VAL A 283 -8.92 7.19 17.80
N SER A 284 -7.88 6.78 18.51
CA SER A 284 -6.52 6.71 17.96
C SER A 284 -6.22 5.27 17.58
N LEU A 285 -6.09 5.00 16.27
CA LEU A 285 -5.65 3.71 15.74
C LEU A 285 -4.13 3.61 15.86
N CYS A 286 -3.65 2.63 16.63
CA CYS A 286 -2.24 2.25 16.69
C CYS A 286 -2.03 0.99 15.86
N ILE A 287 -1.31 1.11 14.75
CA ILE A 287 -1.00 0.02 13.80
C ILE A 287 0.45 0.15 13.34
N GLY A 288 1.20 -0.94 13.38
CA GLY A 288 2.65 -0.85 13.20
C GLY A 288 3.26 0.10 14.24
N THR A 289 4.06 1.04 13.77
CA THR A 289 4.65 2.11 14.60
C THR A 289 3.89 3.44 14.47
N LYS A 290 2.72 3.45 13.81
CA LYS A 290 1.87 4.62 13.60
C LYS A 290 0.78 4.75 14.63
N SER A 291 0.39 6.01 14.88
CA SER A 291 -0.84 6.37 15.57
C SER A 291 -1.61 7.37 14.70
N ILE A 292 -2.85 7.04 14.33
CA ILE A 292 -3.68 7.80 13.38
C ILE A 292 -5.05 7.99 13.97
N ASN A 293 -5.63 9.20 13.84
CA ASN A 293 -6.99 9.44 14.26
C ASN A 293 -7.97 8.75 13.31
N ALA A 294 -8.98 8.18 13.89
CA ALA A 294 -10.02 7.45 13.17
C ALA A 294 -11.39 7.65 13.80
N LYS A 295 -12.42 7.49 13.00
CA LYS A 295 -13.80 7.40 13.48
C LYS A 295 -14.30 5.97 13.30
N ALA A 296 -14.78 5.36 14.38
CA ALA A 296 -15.26 3.97 14.37
C ALA A 296 -16.75 3.91 14.06
N SER A 297 -17.12 3.05 13.11
CA SER A 297 -18.50 2.74 12.75
C SER A 297 -18.78 1.26 13.03
N VAL A 298 -19.62 0.98 14.00
CA VAL A 298 -20.01 -0.38 14.35
C VAL A 298 -20.96 -0.94 13.29
N LEU A 299 -20.57 -2.04 12.65
CA LEU A 299 -21.33 -2.72 11.60
C LEU A 299 -22.32 -3.72 12.17
N SER A 300 -21.89 -4.55 13.12
CA SER A 300 -22.74 -5.52 13.82
C SER A 300 -22.29 -5.63 15.26
N SER A 301 -23.23 -5.74 16.18
CA SER A 301 -22.98 -6.24 17.53
C SER A 301 -22.99 -7.77 17.49
N LYS A 302 -22.36 -8.37 18.46
CA LYS A 302 -22.08 -9.79 18.64
C LYS A 302 -23.24 -10.76 18.53
N LYS A 303 -22.89 -12.03 18.24
CA LYS A 303 -23.67 -13.21 18.68
C LYS A 303 -23.49 -13.38 20.20
N GLU A 304 -24.61 -13.42 20.95
CA GLU A 304 -24.63 -13.79 22.36
C GLU A 304 -23.99 -15.16 22.56
N GLY A 305 -23.09 -15.32 23.51
CA GLY A 305 -22.55 -16.61 23.95
C GLY A 305 -21.04 -16.80 23.91
N GLU A 306 -20.25 -15.87 23.36
CA GLU A 306 -18.78 -15.96 23.39
C GLU A 306 -18.16 -15.15 24.55
N LYS A 307 -17.07 -15.65 25.16
CA LYS A 307 -16.42 -15.08 26.34
C LYS A 307 -15.93 -13.62 26.21
N ASN A 308 -15.69 -13.15 24.97
CA ASN A 308 -15.23 -11.79 24.72
C ASN A 308 -16.14 -11.10 23.69
N GLU A 309 -16.58 -9.86 23.97
CA GLU A 309 -17.37 -9.07 23.02
C GLU A 309 -16.53 -8.72 21.78
N SER A 310 -16.92 -9.27 20.64
CA SER A 310 -16.31 -8.94 19.35
C SER A 310 -17.30 -8.22 18.44
N TYR A 311 -16.84 -7.23 17.71
CA TYR A 311 -17.64 -6.44 16.79
C TYR A 311 -16.97 -6.41 15.42
N PHE A 312 -17.75 -6.36 14.35
CA PHE A 312 -17.23 -5.86 13.09
C PHE A 312 -17.36 -4.35 13.07
N ILE A 313 -16.26 -3.69 12.81
CA ILE A 313 -16.19 -2.22 12.73
C ILE A 313 -15.56 -1.78 11.41
N THR A 314 -15.97 -0.63 10.93
CA THR A 314 -15.24 0.13 9.91
C THR A 314 -14.55 1.32 10.58
N LEU A 315 -13.25 1.43 10.40
CA LEU A 315 -12.45 2.58 10.83
C LEU A 315 -12.28 3.54 9.64
N LYS A 316 -12.81 4.76 9.76
CA LYS A 316 -12.56 5.86 8.81
C LYS A 316 -11.41 6.70 9.30
N LEU A 317 -10.36 6.80 8.53
CA LEU A 317 -9.06 7.35 8.89
C LEU A 317 -8.87 8.76 8.32
N ASP A 318 -8.20 9.63 9.06
CA ASP A 318 -7.80 10.96 8.58
C ASP A 318 -6.77 10.89 7.45
N LYS A 319 -5.91 9.87 7.47
CA LYS A 319 -4.86 9.61 6.48
C LYS A 319 -4.92 8.19 5.95
N GLU A 320 -4.34 7.98 4.77
CA GLU A 320 -4.20 6.63 4.21
C GLU A 320 -3.27 5.76 5.05
N VAL A 321 -3.61 4.47 5.12
CA VAL A 321 -2.81 3.43 5.77
C VAL A 321 -2.63 2.28 4.80
N PHE A 322 -1.43 1.70 4.81
CA PHE A 322 -1.04 0.56 3.97
C PHE A 322 -1.13 -0.75 4.76
N ALA A 323 -2.28 -0.98 5.38
CA ALA A 323 -2.53 -2.17 6.19
C ALA A 323 -2.65 -3.43 5.33
N SER A 324 -2.38 -4.58 5.95
CA SER A 324 -2.55 -5.92 5.37
C SER A 324 -3.69 -6.67 6.05
N PHE A 325 -4.18 -7.71 5.37
CA PHE A 325 -5.05 -8.71 5.99
C PHE A 325 -4.39 -9.32 7.24
N ASP A 326 -5.20 -9.51 8.27
CA ASP A 326 -4.82 -10.06 9.58
C ASP A 326 -3.81 -9.21 10.38
N GLU A 327 -3.56 -7.96 9.95
CA GLU A 327 -2.70 -7.05 10.67
C GLU A 327 -3.34 -6.60 11.98
N ARG A 328 -2.57 -6.69 13.06
CA ARG A 328 -3.01 -6.38 14.41
C ARG A 328 -2.99 -4.87 14.67
N PHE A 329 -3.95 -4.42 15.47
CA PHE A 329 -4.02 -3.01 15.89
C PHE A 329 -4.58 -2.88 17.30
N VAL A 330 -4.36 -1.72 17.88
CA VAL A 330 -4.92 -1.31 19.19
C VAL A 330 -5.65 0.02 18.99
N LEU A 331 -6.78 0.18 19.68
CA LEU A 331 -7.54 1.44 19.72
C LEU A 331 -7.43 2.08 21.09
N LEU A 332 -7.10 3.38 21.09
CA LEU A 332 -7.10 4.23 22.26
C LEU A 332 -8.17 5.31 22.13
N GLY A 333 -8.87 5.61 23.21
CA GLY A 333 -9.84 6.71 23.31
C GLY A 333 -9.47 7.63 24.48
N GLY A 334 -9.22 8.91 24.21
CA GLY A 334 -8.77 9.84 25.24
C GLY A 334 -7.46 9.45 25.95
N GLY A 335 -6.63 8.63 25.31
CA GLY A 335 -5.39 8.10 25.88
C GLY A 335 -5.53 6.74 26.57
N ALA A 336 -6.75 6.29 26.90
CA ALA A 336 -7.01 5.00 27.53
C ALA A 336 -7.19 3.86 26.48
N LEU A 337 -6.89 2.63 26.89
CA LEU A 337 -7.09 1.43 26.08
C LEU A 337 -8.59 1.13 25.92
N LEU A 338 -9.11 1.15 24.70
CA LEU A 338 -10.46 0.71 24.35
C LEU A 338 -10.52 -0.77 23.99
N GLY A 339 -9.46 -1.27 23.37
CA GLY A 339 -9.37 -2.64 22.90
C GLY A 339 -8.42 -2.77 21.71
N GLY A 340 -8.49 -3.90 21.04
CA GLY A 340 -7.69 -4.15 19.85
C GLY A 340 -8.37 -5.13 18.90
N GLY A 341 -7.72 -5.43 17.79
CA GLY A 341 -8.31 -6.31 16.79
C GLY A 341 -7.41 -6.64 15.63
N ARG A 342 -8.04 -7.09 14.55
CA ARG A 342 -7.38 -7.47 13.31
C ARG A 342 -8.06 -6.83 12.12
N VAL A 343 -7.28 -6.37 11.17
CA VAL A 343 -7.77 -5.89 9.86
C VAL A 343 -8.21 -7.10 9.05
N LEU A 344 -9.48 -7.18 8.69
CA LEU A 344 -10.01 -8.25 7.85
C LEU A 344 -10.06 -7.83 6.38
N ASN A 345 -10.49 -6.60 6.10
CA ASN A 345 -10.48 -6.07 4.75
C ASN A 345 -9.73 -4.72 4.75
N PRO A 346 -8.46 -4.72 4.29
CA PRO A 346 -7.62 -3.52 4.29
C PRO A 346 -7.92 -2.56 3.14
N ILE A 347 -8.86 -2.89 2.27
CA ILE A 347 -9.24 -2.06 1.13
C ILE A 347 -10.65 -1.49 1.29
N SER A 348 -10.86 -0.29 0.78
CA SER A 348 -12.22 0.29 0.74
C SER A 348 -13.03 -0.33 -0.38
N GLU A 349 -14.13 -1.02 -0.02
CA GLU A 349 -15.02 -1.66 -0.98
C GLU A 349 -16.45 -1.11 -0.88
N PRO A 350 -17.07 -0.78 -2.02
CA PRO A 350 -18.44 -0.25 -2.05
C PRO A 350 -19.48 -1.36 -1.90
N LEU A 351 -19.44 -2.08 -0.80
CA LEU A 351 -20.41 -3.13 -0.48
C LEU A 351 -21.56 -2.61 0.38
N LYS A 352 -22.78 -3.12 0.14
CA LYS A 352 -23.89 -2.92 1.07
C LYS A 352 -23.56 -3.58 2.42
N LYS A 353 -24.03 -2.99 3.52
CA LYS A 353 -23.75 -3.43 4.91
C LYS A 353 -23.87 -4.94 5.11
N ARG A 354 -24.94 -5.57 4.60
CA ARG A 354 -25.15 -7.03 4.74
C ARG A 354 -24.05 -7.84 4.04
N ALA A 355 -23.73 -7.51 2.79
CA ALA A 355 -22.67 -8.18 2.04
C ALA A 355 -21.29 -7.94 2.66
N LYS A 356 -21.04 -6.74 3.18
CA LYS A 356 -19.80 -6.41 3.90
C LYS A 356 -19.64 -7.31 5.14
N ILE A 357 -20.68 -7.45 5.97
CA ILE A 357 -20.64 -8.34 7.15
C ILE A 357 -20.40 -9.79 6.75
N GLN A 358 -21.08 -10.27 5.70
CA GLN A 358 -20.86 -11.65 5.20
C GLN A 358 -19.42 -11.85 4.74
N LEU A 359 -18.85 -10.89 3.99
CA LEU A 359 -17.44 -10.94 3.59
C LEU A 359 -16.51 -11.00 4.80
N LEU A 360 -16.75 -10.19 5.83
CA LEU A 360 -15.92 -10.14 7.02
C LEU A 360 -15.99 -11.46 7.83
N ILE A 361 -17.13 -12.12 7.86
CA ILE A 361 -17.26 -13.46 8.47
C ILE A 361 -16.39 -14.47 7.71
N MET A 362 -16.52 -14.54 6.39
CA MET A 362 -15.74 -15.45 5.55
C MET A 362 -14.23 -15.19 5.67
N LEU A 363 -13.82 -13.91 5.70
CA LEU A 363 -12.43 -13.54 5.89
C LEU A 363 -11.90 -13.88 7.29
N LEU A 364 -12.73 -13.73 8.34
CA LEU A 364 -12.38 -14.11 9.71
C LEU A 364 -12.15 -15.63 9.83
N GLU A 365 -12.98 -16.42 9.14
CA GLU A 365 -12.91 -17.89 9.07
C GLU A 365 -11.87 -18.38 8.05
N ARG A 366 -11.25 -17.46 7.28
CA ARG A 366 -10.32 -17.75 6.18
C ARG A 366 -10.92 -18.62 5.07
N ASP A 367 -12.24 -18.57 4.91
CA ASP A 367 -12.95 -19.19 3.78
C ASP A 367 -12.84 -18.28 2.55
N PHE A 368 -11.67 -18.32 1.91
CA PHE A 368 -11.39 -17.48 0.75
C PHE A 368 -12.21 -17.89 -0.48
N LEU A 369 -12.61 -19.14 -0.60
CA LEU A 369 -13.45 -19.58 -1.71
C LEU A 369 -14.84 -18.92 -1.62
N ALA A 370 -15.49 -18.99 -0.46
CA ALA A 370 -16.76 -18.31 -0.24
C ALA A 370 -16.64 -16.78 -0.36
N ALA A 371 -15.54 -16.20 0.13
CA ALA A 371 -15.27 -14.77 -0.02
C ALA A 371 -15.16 -14.36 -1.50
N PHE A 372 -14.45 -15.12 -2.33
CA PHE A 372 -14.31 -14.88 -3.77
C PHE A 372 -15.63 -15.05 -4.51
N GLU A 373 -16.44 -16.05 -4.13
CA GLU A 373 -17.78 -16.23 -4.68
C GLU A 373 -18.68 -15.02 -4.38
N LEU A 374 -18.66 -14.51 -3.14
CA LEU A 374 -19.39 -13.31 -2.75
C LEU A 374 -18.91 -12.07 -3.55
N LEU A 375 -17.59 -11.90 -3.67
CA LEU A 375 -17.00 -10.76 -4.40
C LEU A 375 -17.36 -10.82 -5.89
N LYS A 376 -17.24 -11.98 -6.52
CA LYS A 376 -17.65 -12.21 -7.92
C LYS A 376 -19.10 -11.81 -8.15
N ASN A 377 -20.00 -12.29 -7.28
CA ASN A 377 -21.44 -12.04 -7.41
C ASN A 377 -21.83 -10.57 -7.14
N THR A 378 -21.03 -9.87 -6.33
CA THR A 378 -21.30 -8.48 -5.92
C THR A 378 -20.65 -7.47 -6.87
N HIS A 379 -19.44 -7.75 -7.32
CA HIS A 379 -18.67 -6.90 -8.25
C HIS A 379 -18.90 -7.35 -9.69
N LYS A 380 -19.99 -6.92 -10.28
CA LYS A 380 -20.32 -7.26 -11.68
C LYS A 380 -19.24 -6.88 -12.70
N LYS A 381 -18.36 -5.96 -12.35
CA LYS A 381 -17.20 -5.53 -13.15
C LYS A 381 -15.92 -6.30 -12.81
N GLY A 382 -16.04 -7.37 -12.02
CA GLY A 382 -14.92 -8.20 -11.59
C GLY A 382 -14.13 -7.63 -10.42
N PHE A 383 -13.17 -8.42 -9.95
CA PHE A 383 -12.21 -8.02 -8.92
C PHE A 383 -10.83 -8.59 -9.24
N GLY A 384 -9.78 -7.85 -8.83
CA GLY A 384 -8.39 -8.22 -9.10
C GLY A 384 -7.77 -9.09 -8.00
N LEU A 385 -6.90 -10.01 -8.40
CA LEU A 385 -6.10 -10.88 -7.52
C LEU A 385 -4.66 -10.37 -7.33
N LEU A 386 -4.22 -9.36 -8.07
CA LEU A 386 -2.85 -8.84 -8.00
C LEU A 386 -2.46 -8.41 -6.58
N CYS A 387 -3.39 -7.76 -5.87
CA CYS A 387 -3.17 -7.30 -4.49
C CYS A 387 -3.56 -8.35 -3.42
N SER A 388 -3.63 -9.64 -3.75
CA SER A 388 -4.06 -10.70 -2.82
C SER A 388 -3.19 -10.81 -1.59
N ALA A 389 -1.90 -10.49 -1.69
CA ALA A 389 -0.99 -10.48 -0.54
C ALA A 389 -1.40 -9.42 0.50
N GLN A 390 -1.81 -8.23 0.08
CA GLN A 390 -2.36 -7.22 0.96
C GLN A 390 -3.77 -7.58 1.43
N ARG A 391 -4.65 -7.97 0.50
CA ARG A 391 -6.08 -8.10 0.73
C ARG A 391 -6.49 -9.37 1.48
N PHE A 392 -5.79 -10.48 1.25
CA PHE A 392 -6.14 -11.81 1.76
C PHE A 392 -4.99 -12.50 2.50
N GLY A 393 -3.80 -11.91 2.52
CA GLY A 393 -2.61 -12.49 3.11
C GLY A 393 -2.06 -13.72 2.37
N ILE A 394 -2.44 -13.91 1.10
CA ILE A 394 -1.99 -15.02 0.25
C ILE A 394 -1.36 -14.51 -1.04
N LEU A 395 -0.44 -15.28 -1.60
CA LEU A 395 0.18 -14.94 -2.89
C LEU A 395 -0.86 -14.89 -4.02
N PRO A 396 -0.68 -14.04 -5.05
CA PRO A 396 -1.54 -14.01 -6.23
C PRO A 396 -1.68 -15.39 -6.90
N SER A 397 -0.62 -16.20 -6.92
CA SER A 397 -0.65 -17.57 -7.45
C SER A 397 -1.55 -18.51 -6.64
N SER A 398 -1.60 -18.35 -5.31
CA SER A 398 -2.50 -19.11 -4.45
C SER A 398 -3.94 -18.62 -4.59
N ALA A 399 -4.14 -17.31 -4.69
CA ALA A 399 -5.46 -16.72 -4.96
C ALA A 399 -6.02 -17.19 -6.31
N LEU A 400 -5.18 -17.28 -7.34
CA LEU A 400 -5.57 -17.79 -8.66
C LEU A 400 -6.02 -19.26 -8.60
N LYS A 401 -5.35 -20.10 -7.80
CA LYS A 401 -5.77 -21.50 -7.61
C LYS A 401 -7.17 -21.59 -7.01
N ILE A 402 -7.44 -20.78 -5.97
CA ILE A 402 -8.77 -20.72 -5.34
C ILE A 402 -9.80 -20.17 -6.33
N ALA A 403 -9.46 -19.14 -7.10
CA ALA A 403 -10.38 -18.56 -8.08
C ALA A 403 -10.78 -19.57 -9.17
N LYS A 404 -9.89 -20.49 -9.55
CA LYS A 404 -10.19 -21.56 -10.53
C LYS A 404 -11.23 -22.58 -10.04
N GLU A 405 -11.52 -22.63 -8.75
CA GLU A 405 -12.58 -23.48 -8.16
C GLU A 405 -13.97 -22.82 -8.22
N LEU A 406 -14.04 -21.52 -8.56
CA LEU A 406 -15.31 -20.78 -8.64
C LEU A 406 -16.17 -21.30 -9.80
N LYS A 407 -17.46 -21.47 -9.53
CA LYS A 407 -18.43 -21.81 -10.57
C LYS A 407 -18.87 -20.55 -11.31
N ASN A 408 -19.15 -20.65 -12.61
CA ASN A 408 -19.64 -19.56 -13.44
C ASN A 408 -18.74 -18.30 -13.33
N ALA A 409 -17.42 -18.48 -13.35
CA ALA A 409 -16.44 -17.42 -13.34
C ALA A 409 -15.63 -17.41 -14.65
N ILE A 410 -15.27 -16.23 -15.09
CA ILE A 410 -14.28 -16.00 -16.14
C ILE A 410 -13.03 -15.48 -15.45
N ILE A 411 -11.90 -16.17 -15.68
CA ILE A 411 -10.65 -15.87 -15.00
C ILE A 411 -9.62 -15.44 -16.06
N ASP A 412 -9.14 -14.23 -15.93
CA ASP A 412 -8.00 -13.74 -16.68
C ASP A 412 -6.73 -14.02 -15.88
N GLU A 413 -5.96 -15.01 -16.33
CA GLU A 413 -4.74 -15.43 -15.65
C GLU A 413 -3.58 -14.45 -15.88
N ASP A 414 -3.58 -13.72 -17.00
CA ASP A 414 -2.52 -12.76 -17.35
C ASP A 414 -2.67 -11.46 -16.55
N GLU A 415 -3.88 -10.92 -16.50
CA GLU A 415 -4.18 -9.70 -15.75
C GLU A 415 -4.62 -9.96 -14.30
N LEU A 416 -4.74 -11.24 -13.90
CA LEU A 416 -5.17 -11.68 -12.57
C LEU A 416 -6.52 -11.08 -12.14
N ASN A 417 -7.50 -11.13 -13.04
CA ASN A 417 -8.85 -10.65 -12.80
C ASN A 417 -9.88 -11.80 -12.79
N VAL A 418 -10.88 -11.68 -11.94
CA VAL A 418 -12.00 -12.62 -11.83
C VAL A 418 -13.29 -11.88 -12.15
N TYR A 419 -14.08 -12.43 -13.05
CA TYR A 419 -15.36 -11.88 -13.48
C TYR A 419 -16.48 -12.90 -13.29
N ASP A 420 -17.69 -12.42 -13.01
CA ASP A 420 -18.90 -13.18 -13.23
C ASP A 420 -19.20 -13.28 -14.73
N THR A 421 -19.85 -14.36 -15.16
CA THR A 421 -20.22 -14.54 -16.58
C THR A 421 -21.11 -13.41 -17.12
N SER A 422 -21.86 -12.71 -16.25
CA SER A 422 -22.67 -11.54 -16.63
C SER A 422 -21.82 -10.34 -17.05
N ALA A 423 -20.54 -10.28 -16.68
CA ALA A 423 -19.64 -9.22 -17.12
C ALA A 423 -19.46 -9.20 -18.65
N LYS A 424 -19.44 -10.38 -19.26
CA LYS A 424 -19.36 -10.56 -20.71
C LYS A 424 -20.61 -10.01 -21.41
N GLU A 425 -21.81 -10.24 -20.85
CA GLU A 425 -23.04 -9.66 -21.41
C GLU A 425 -23.04 -8.13 -21.35
N SER A 426 -22.54 -7.57 -20.24
CA SER A 426 -22.38 -6.11 -20.11
C SER A 426 -21.44 -5.53 -21.17
N LEU A 427 -20.39 -6.28 -21.55
CA LEU A 427 -19.50 -5.89 -22.65
C LEU A 427 -20.19 -5.96 -24.02
N LYS A 428 -20.98 -7.02 -24.29
CA LYS A 428 -21.74 -7.12 -25.54
C LYS A 428 -22.72 -5.95 -25.69
N ASP A 429 -23.42 -5.61 -24.61
CA ASP A 429 -24.34 -4.46 -24.62
C ASP A 429 -23.61 -3.15 -24.87
N PHE A 430 -22.41 -2.98 -24.29
CA PHE A 430 -21.57 -1.81 -24.57
C PHE A 430 -21.11 -1.76 -26.04
N ILE A 431 -20.69 -2.87 -26.60
CA ILE A 431 -20.29 -2.97 -28.02
C ILE A 431 -21.48 -2.64 -28.92
N ARG A 432 -22.67 -3.21 -28.66
CA ARG A 432 -23.91 -2.89 -29.39
C ARG A 432 -24.22 -1.40 -29.32
N PHE A 433 -24.09 -0.80 -28.15
CA PHE A 433 -24.29 0.64 -27.96
C PHE A 433 -23.36 1.47 -28.84
N ILE A 434 -22.04 1.15 -28.84
CA ILE A 434 -21.06 1.86 -29.68
C ILE A 434 -21.44 1.78 -31.15
N ILE A 435 -21.71 0.58 -31.66
CA ILE A 435 -22.03 0.33 -33.08
C ILE A 435 -23.35 0.98 -33.48
N SER A 436 -24.35 1.02 -32.58
CA SER A 436 -25.61 1.71 -32.84
C SER A 436 -25.46 3.23 -32.88
N LYS A 437 -24.54 3.77 -32.08
CA LYS A 437 -24.26 5.21 -32.00
C LYS A 437 -23.45 5.72 -33.18
N ASN A 438 -22.56 4.91 -33.70
CA ASN A 438 -21.64 5.28 -34.77
C ASN A 438 -21.46 4.15 -35.79
N GLU A 439 -21.98 4.35 -36.99
CA GLU A 439 -21.88 3.36 -38.06
C GLU A 439 -20.44 3.18 -38.59
N LEU A 440 -19.54 4.13 -38.29
CA LEU A 440 -18.11 4.06 -38.64
C LEU A 440 -17.26 3.37 -37.57
N ALA A 441 -17.88 2.87 -36.51
CA ALA A 441 -17.15 2.21 -35.42
C ALA A 441 -16.38 1.00 -35.93
N MET A 442 -15.07 1.00 -35.67
CA MET A 442 -14.16 -0.12 -35.93
C MET A 442 -13.42 -0.44 -34.63
N LEU A 443 -13.68 -1.61 -34.07
CA LEU A 443 -13.28 -2.00 -32.73
C LEU A 443 -12.25 -3.14 -32.75
N SER A 444 -11.42 -3.18 -31.73
CA SER A 444 -10.63 -4.36 -31.34
C SER A 444 -10.86 -4.68 -29.88
N ALA A 445 -10.49 -5.85 -29.41
CA ALA A 445 -10.52 -6.17 -27.99
C ALA A 445 -9.73 -5.15 -27.15
N SER A 446 -8.60 -4.68 -27.68
CA SER A 446 -7.78 -3.65 -27.04
C SER A 446 -8.48 -2.30 -26.95
N SER A 447 -9.19 -1.88 -28.02
CA SER A 447 -9.92 -0.59 -28.01
C SER A 447 -11.10 -0.62 -27.06
N VAL A 448 -11.80 -1.76 -26.96
CA VAL A 448 -12.90 -1.95 -25.98
C VAL A 448 -12.37 -1.91 -24.55
N ALA A 449 -11.26 -2.62 -24.26
CA ALA A 449 -10.65 -2.62 -22.92
C ALA A 449 -10.13 -1.23 -22.52
N LEU A 450 -9.60 -0.43 -23.45
CA LEU A 450 -9.17 0.95 -23.17
C LEU A 450 -10.33 1.86 -22.76
N LYS A 451 -11.54 1.64 -23.31
CA LYS A 451 -12.74 2.42 -22.97
C LYS A 451 -13.38 1.99 -21.66
N LEU A 452 -13.14 0.76 -21.24
CA LEU A 452 -13.69 0.18 -20.01
C LEU A 452 -12.55 -0.34 -19.10
N PRO A 453 -11.97 0.52 -18.24
CA PRO A 453 -10.80 0.17 -17.45
C PRO A 453 -10.97 -1.05 -16.51
N TRP A 454 -12.21 -1.54 -16.33
CA TRP A 454 -12.50 -2.74 -15.56
C TRP A 454 -12.43 -4.02 -16.39
N ALA A 455 -12.51 -3.92 -17.71
CA ALA A 455 -12.54 -5.07 -18.62
C ALA A 455 -11.12 -5.39 -19.12
N SER A 456 -10.71 -6.64 -18.95
CA SER A 456 -9.46 -7.11 -19.56
C SER A 456 -9.61 -7.30 -21.08
N LYS A 457 -8.47 -7.30 -21.76
CA LYS A 457 -8.46 -7.58 -23.19
C LYS A 457 -9.00 -8.98 -23.52
N MET A 458 -8.69 -9.97 -22.67
CA MET A 458 -9.21 -11.34 -22.81
C MET A 458 -10.74 -11.35 -22.72
N LEU A 459 -11.34 -10.70 -21.72
CA LEU A 459 -12.78 -10.65 -21.54
C LEU A 459 -13.46 -9.93 -22.72
N ALA A 460 -12.85 -8.84 -23.21
CA ALA A 460 -13.35 -8.13 -24.39
C ALA A 460 -13.32 -9.01 -25.64
N GLN A 461 -12.24 -9.79 -25.85
CA GLN A 461 -12.15 -10.73 -26.96
C GLN A 461 -13.22 -11.83 -26.88
N MET A 462 -13.43 -12.42 -25.71
CA MET A 462 -14.47 -13.41 -25.49
C MET A 462 -15.87 -12.87 -25.80
N ALA A 463 -16.17 -11.63 -25.40
CA ALA A 463 -17.44 -11.00 -25.73
C ALA A 463 -17.64 -10.79 -27.22
N ILE A 464 -16.60 -10.30 -27.92
CA ILE A 464 -16.60 -10.10 -29.36
C ILE A 464 -16.76 -11.43 -30.12
N ASP A 465 -16.06 -12.48 -29.71
CA ASP A 465 -16.11 -13.79 -30.37
C ASP A 465 -17.52 -14.42 -30.35
N GLU A 466 -18.32 -14.11 -29.32
CA GLU A 466 -19.72 -14.52 -29.26
C GLU A 466 -20.67 -13.65 -30.08
N MET A 467 -20.21 -12.48 -30.58
CA MET A 467 -21.00 -11.55 -31.40
C MET A 467 -20.81 -11.74 -32.92
N LYS A 468 -20.29 -12.88 -33.39
CA LYS A 468 -20.08 -13.19 -34.80
C LYS A 468 -21.34 -13.08 -35.69
N SER A 469 -22.53 -13.19 -35.10
CA SER A 469 -23.79 -12.96 -35.80
C SER A 469 -24.11 -11.47 -36.02
N GLU A 470 -23.48 -10.57 -35.27
CA GLU A 470 -23.71 -9.12 -35.25
C GLU A 470 -22.55 -8.33 -35.84
N LEU A 471 -21.35 -8.92 -35.91
CA LEU A 471 -20.11 -8.28 -36.31
C LEU A 471 -19.47 -8.99 -37.48
N ASP A 472 -18.89 -8.23 -38.41
CA ASP A 472 -17.92 -8.70 -39.38
C ASP A 472 -16.50 -8.40 -38.92
N PHE A 473 -15.52 -9.13 -39.42
CA PHE A 473 -14.11 -9.03 -39.06
C PHE A 473 -13.21 -8.95 -40.26
N GLU A 474 -12.39 -7.91 -40.32
CA GLU A 474 -11.37 -7.78 -41.38
C GLU A 474 -10.16 -6.98 -40.85
N ASN A 475 -8.96 -7.42 -41.21
CA ASN A 475 -7.69 -6.77 -40.87
C ASN A 475 -7.47 -6.49 -39.35
N GLY A 476 -8.00 -7.38 -38.47
CA GLY A 476 -7.88 -7.25 -37.02
C GLY A 476 -8.91 -6.33 -36.40
N LEU A 477 -9.90 -5.88 -37.15
CA LEU A 477 -10.94 -4.96 -36.70
C LEU A 477 -12.33 -5.58 -36.83
N TYR A 478 -13.19 -5.30 -35.87
CA TYR A 478 -14.60 -5.70 -35.85
C TYR A 478 -15.48 -4.49 -36.11
N PHE A 479 -16.51 -4.67 -36.92
CA PHE A 479 -17.43 -3.62 -37.34
C PHE A 479 -18.83 -4.21 -37.56
N LYS A 480 -19.82 -3.36 -37.78
CA LYS A 480 -21.21 -3.75 -37.98
C LYS A 480 -21.34 -4.75 -39.14
N LYS A 481 -22.08 -5.83 -38.90
CA LYS A 481 -22.30 -6.86 -39.94
C LYS A 481 -22.97 -6.31 -41.17
N GLY A 482 -22.46 -6.73 -42.33
CA GLY A 482 -22.95 -6.29 -43.63
C GLY A 482 -22.45 -4.92 -44.11
N ALA A 483 -21.58 -4.26 -43.34
CA ALA A 483 -20.93 -3.03 -43.78
C ALA A 483 -19.72 -3.34 -44.69
N ASP A 484 -19.55 -2.50 -45.71
CA ASP A 484 -18.38 -2.58 -46.60
C ASP A 484 -17.15 -1.96 -45.94
N PHE A 485 -16.16 -2.78 -45.59
CA PHE A 485 -14.96 -2.37 -44.89
C PHE A 485 -14.13 -1.31 -45.64
N SER A 486 -14.08 -1.37 -46.97
CA SER A 486 -13.37 -0.38 -47.78
C SER A 486 -14.05 0.98 -47.70
N LYS A 487 -15.40 1.02 -47.79
CA LYS A 487 -16.17 2.24 -47.63
C LYS A 487 -16.09 2.81 -46.20
N LEU A 488 -16.06 1.95 -45.18
CA LEU A 488 -15.83 2.38 -43.79
C LEU A 488 -14.49 3.08 -43.64
N LYS A 489 -13.42 2.57 -44.22
CA LYS A 489 -12.10 3.21 -44.22
C LYS A 489 -12.10 4.56 -44.92
N GLU A 490 -12.70 4.65 -46.08
CA GLU A 490 -12.82 5.90 -46.84
C GLU A 490 -13.61 6.95 -46.04
N SER A 491 -14.77 6.57 -45.52
CA SER A 491 -15.60 7.45 -44.69
C SER A 491 -14.91 7.88 -43.39
N LEU A 492 -14.08 7.00 -42.75
CA LEU A 492 -13.28 7.35 -41.60
C LEU A 492 -12.19 8.38 -41.97
N GLU A 493 -11.49 8.20 -43.11
CA GLU A 493 -10.50 9.17 -43.59
C GLU A 493 -11.12 10.54 -43.84
N GLU A 494 -12.27 10.58 -44.52
CA GLU A 494 -13.02 11.83 -44.77
C GLU A 494 -13.47 12.47 -43.45
N GLY A 495 -13.95 11.66 -42.51
CA GLY A 495 -14.38 12.13 -41.20
C GLY A 495 -13.20 12.72 -40.40
N ILE A 496 -12.07 12.03 -40.34
CA ILE A 496 -10.84 12.51 -39.68
C ILE A 496 -10.36 13.83 -40.31
N LEU A 497 -10.31 13.91 -41.65
CA LEU A 497 -9.91 15.11 -42.37
C LEU A 497 -10.84 16.28 -42.03
N ARG A 498 -12.15 16.05 -42.03
CA ARG A 498 -13.17 17.05 -41.67
C ARG A 498 -12.99 17.58 -40.25
N GLU A 499 -12.73 16.72 -39.27
CA GLU A 499 -12.51 17.17 -37.88
C GLU A 499 -11.18 17.92 -37.72
N ILE A 500 -10.14 17.56 -38.46
CA ILE A 500 -8.87 18.32 -38.51
C ILE A 500 -9.11 19.69 -39.12
N GLU A 501 -9.85 19.77 -40.23
CA GLU A 501 -10.17 21.06 -40.89
C GLU A 501 -11.05 21.97 -40.03
N ARG A 502 -12.00 21.38 -39.30
CA ARG A 502 -12.89 22.09 -38.38
C ARG A 502 -12.14 22.82 -37.27
N GLY A 503 -11.02 22.25 -36.83
CA GLY A 503 -10.14 22.85 -35.82
C GLY A 503 -9.40 24.11 -36.31
N VAL A 504 -9.44 24.43 -37.60
CA VAL A 504 -8.73 25.52 -38.27
C VAL A 504 -7.26 25.55 -37.85
N LEU A 505 -6.86 26.48 -36.94
CA LEU A 505 -5.48 26.59 -36.42
C LEU A 505 -5.24 25.85 -35.08
N ALA A 506 -6.29 25.24 -34.51
CA ALA A 506 -6.20 24.47 -33.26
C ALA A 506 -6.86 23.10 -33.41
N PRO A 507 -6.33 22.22 -34.30
CA PRO A 507 -6.91 20.92 -34.54
C PRO A 507 -6.84 20.04 -33.30
N LEU A 508 -7.82 19.16 -33.11
CA LEU A 508 -7.82 18.16 -32.05
C LEU A 508 -6.64 17.20 -32.18
N ALA A 509 -6.16 16.69 -31.07
CA ALA A 509 -5.18 15.60 -31.08
C ALA A 509 -5.78 14.33 -31.71
N PRO A 510 -5.01 13.51 -32.44
CA PRO A 510 -5.51 12.34 -33.16
C PRO A 510 -6.41 11.44 -32.36
N TYR A 511 -6.02 11.09 -31.13
CA TYR A 511 -6.80 10.17 -30.27
C TYR A 511 -8.17 10.74 -29.89
N ASN A 512 -8.30 12.06 -29.72
CA ASN A 512 -9.60 12.71 -29.47
C ASN A 512 -10.51 12.59 -30.71
N ILE A 513 -9.93 12.64 -31.91
CA ILE A 513 -10.68 12.44 -33.17
C ILE A 513 -11.10 10.97 -33.29
N TYR A 514 -10.23 10.01 -32.94
CA TYR A 514 -10.56 8.59 -32.96
C TYR A 514 -11.69 8.24 -31.99
N ASP A 515 -11.74 8.91 -30.83
CA ASP A 515 -12.83 8.74 -29.87
C ASP A 515 -14.17 9.28 -30.39
N ILE A 516 -14.17 10.35 -31.22
CA ILE A 516 -15.40 10.85 -31.89
C ILE A 516 -15.97 9.78 -32.84
N PHE A 517 -15.09 9.07 -33.55
CA PHE A 517 -15.50 8.03 -34.51
C PHE A 517 -15.61 6.63 -33.89
N GLU A 518 -15.36 6.50 -32.57
CA GLU A 518 -15.36 5.21 -31.88
C GLU A 518 -14.47 4.17 -32.58
N CYS A 519 -13.38 4.61 -33.21
CA CYS A 519 -12.50 3.73 -33.95
C CYS A 519 -11.27 3.30 -33.15
N ASP A 520 -10.77 2.11 -33.49
CA ASP A 520 -9.50 1.59 -32.95
C ASP A 520 -8.34 2.53 -33.32
N ARG A 521 -7.35 2.67 -32.41
CA ARG A 521 -6.20 3.55 -32.64
C ARG A 521 -5.42 3.19 -33.90
N LYS A 522 -5.25 1.89 -34.18
CA LYS A 522 -4.56 1.44 -35.38
C LYS A 522 -5.30 1.86 -36.65
N ALA A 523 -6.64 1.75 -36.66
CA ALA A 523 -7.45 2.20 -37.79
C ALA A 523 -7.31 3.70 -38.03
N GLY A 524 -7.35 4.50 -36.95
CA GLY A 524 -7.14 5.95 -37.01
C GLY A 524 -5.74 6.33 -37.48
N ASP A 525 -4.70 5.70 -36.93
CA ASP A 525 -3.32 5.95 -37.32
C ASP A 525 -3.06 5.59 -38.79
N ASP A 526 -3.63 4.49 -39.27
CA ASP A 526 -3.54 4.08 -40.69
C ASP A 526 -4.26 5.07 -41.60
N ALA A 527 -5.41 5.60 -41.20
CA ALA A 527 -6.12 6.67 -41.90
C ALA A 527 -5.29 7.97 -41.97
N LEU A 528 -4.71 8.40 -40.85
CA LEU A 528 -3.80 9.57 -40.82
C LEU A 528 -2.55 9.38 -41.69
N LYS A 529 -1.96 8.19 -41.67
CA LYS A 529 -0.83 7.87 -42.56
C LYS A 529 -1.18 8.03 -44.04
N ARG A 530 -2.35 7.53 -44.48
CA ARG A 530 -2.81 7.67 -45.87
C ARG A 530 -3.12 9.14 -46.21
N LEU A 531 -3.76 9.90 -45.31
CA LEU A 531 -4.00 11.33 -45.52
C LEU A 531 -2.69 12.12 -45.63
N THR A 532 -1.69 11.77 -44.81
CA THR A 532 -0.36 12.39 -44.84
C THR A 532 0.40 12.03 -46.13
N ALA A 533 0.34 10.76 -46.53
CA ALA A 533 0.97 10.32 -47.79
C ALA A 533 0.37 11.02 -49.03
N ARG A 534 -0.91 11.34 -49.03
CA ARG A 534 -1.59 12.13 -50.09
C ARG A 534 -1.31 13.64 -49.99
N GLY A 535 -0.62 14.11 -48.95
CA GLY A 535 -0.30 15.52 -48.72
C GLY A 535 -1.48 16.38 -48.30
N VAL A 536 -2.67 15.82 -48.01
CA VAL A 536 -3.85 16.58 -47.57
C VAL A 536 -3.79 16.93 -46.09
N VAL A 537 -3.02 16.16 -45.30
CA VAL A 537 -2.72 16.41 -43.90
C VAL A 537 -1.20 16.48 -43.72
N VAL A 538 -0.72 17.41 -42.93
CA VAL A 538 0.68 17.59 -42.59
C VAL A 538 0.88 17.31 -41.10
N ARG A 539 1.86 16.49 -40.77
CA ARG A 539 2.28 16.25 -39.38
C ARG A 539 3.30 17.31 -38.98
N LEU A 540 3.01 18.09 -37.99
CA LEU A 540 3.91 19.11 -37.43
C LEU A 540 4.72 18.59 -36.23
N GLU A 541 4.07 17.85 -35.34
CA GLU A 541 4.68 17.20 -34.18
C GLU A 541 4.13 15.77 -34.00
N HIS A 542 4.60 15.07 -32.97
CA HIS A 542 4.18 13.70 -32.67
C HIS A 542 2.64 13.55 -32.63
N ASN A 543 1.95 14.51 -31.97
CA ASN A 543 0.48 14.48 -31.78
C ASN A 543 -0.19 15.74 -32.36
N LEU A 544 0.38 16.35 -33.39
CA LEU A 544 -0.16 17.54 -34.03
C LEU A 544 -0.20 17.34 -35.55
N PHE A 545 -1.41 17.24 -36.06
CA PHE A 545 -1.70 17.08 -37.48
C PHE A 545 -2.64 18.22 -37.92
N ILE A 546 -2.38 18.82 -39.05
CA ILE A 546 -3.17 19.92 -39.62
C ILE A 546 -3.45 19.63 -41.10
N SER A 547 -4.57 20.08 -41.65
CA SER A 547 -4.78 20.03 -43.09
C SER A 547 -3.83 20.98 -43.82
N ALA A 548 -3.37 20.59 -45.01
CA ALA A 548 -2.51 21.45 -45.84
C ALA A 548 -3.12 22.83 -46.04
N LYS A 549 -4.42 22.92 -46.29
CA LYS A 549 -5.18 24.16 -46.41
C LYS A 549 -5.07 25.06 -45.18
N ASN A 550 -5.21 24.50 -43.98
CA ASN A 550 -5.15 25.26 -42.73
C ASN A 550 -3.70 25.65 -42.38
N LEU A 551 -2.73 24.83 -42.78
CA LEU A 551 -1.31 25.17 -42.63
C LEU A 551 -0.94 26.37 -43.53
N ASP A 552 -1.42 26.41 -44.77
CA ASP A 552 -1.21 27.54 -45.66
C ASP A 552 -1.87 28.81 -45.12
N LEU A 553 -3.06 28.69 -44.50
CA LEU A 553 -3.70 29.81 -43.80
C LEU A 553 -2.82 30.30 -42.62
N ALA A 554 -2.27 29.38 -41.82
CA ALA A 554 -1.37 29.73 -40.70
C ALA A 554 -0.12 30.49 -41.23
N LYS A 555 0.52 29.95 -42.26
CA LYS A 555 1.68 30.60 -42.92
C LYS A 555 1.35 31.98 -43.45
N LYS A 556 0.21 32.11 -44.18
CA LYS A 556 -0.25 33.40 -44.68
C LYS A 556 -0.42 34.43 -43.58
N ARG A 557 -1.08 34.09 -42.48
CA ARG A 557 -1.25 34.98 -41.32
C ARG A 557 0.08 35.37 -40.68
N LEU A 558 1.02 34.42 -40.55
CA LEU A 558 2.35 34.72 -40.01
C LEU A 558 3.15 35.67 -40.92
N LEU A 559 3.02 35.52 -42.25
CA LEU A 559 3.62 36.45 -43.20
C LEU A 559 2.99 37.85 -43.10
N GLU A 560 1.67 37.95 -42.89
CA GLU A 560 0.98 39.23 -42.64
C GLU A 560 1.51 39.88 -41.34
N LEU A 561 1.75 39.09 -40.28
CA LEU A 561 2.34 39.58 -39.04
C LEU A 561 3.78 40.12 -39.28
N ILE A 562 4.62 39.37 -40.03
CA ILE A 562 5.97 39.79 -40.35
C ILE A 562 5.99 41.07 -41.18
N ALA A 563 5.08 41.18 -42.16
CA ALA A 563 4.95 42.39 -42.98
C ALA A 563 4.53 43.62 -42.15
N ARG A 564 3.71 43.41 -41.12
CA ARG A 564 3.24 44.45 -40.22
C ARG A 564 4.29 44.88 -39.19
N ASP A 565 4.91 43.93 -38.48
CA ASP A 565 5.74 44.12 -37.28
C ASP A 565 7.25 44.01 -37.58
N GLY A 566 7.63 43.63 -38.83
CA GLY A 566 9.01 43.39 -39.24
C GLY A 566 9.53 42.01 -38.86
N TYR A 567 8.89 41.30 -37.96
CA TYR A 567 9.30 39.96 -37.51
C TYR A 567 8.12 39.17 -36.90
N ALA A 568 8.30 37.85 -36.81
CA ALA A 568 7.47 37.00 -35.99
C ALA A 568 8.32 36.19 -35.00
N ASP A 569 7.96 36.19 -33.74
CA ASP A 569 8.49 35.34 -32.70
C ASP A 569 7.34 34.61 -31.96
N VAL A 570 7.69 33.80 -30.93
CA VAL A 570 6.68 33.04 -30.19
C VAL A 570 5.69 33.94 -29.44
N SER A 571 6.13 35.11 -28.99
CA SER A 571 5.31 36.05 -28.21
C SER A 571 4.28 36.75 -29.08
N ASN A 572 4.72 37.47 -30.10
CA ASN A 572 3.80 38.23 -30.95
C ASN A 572 2.93 37.35 -31.85
N ALA A 573 3.45 36.20 -32.32
CA ALA A 573 2.69 35.25 -33.12
C ALA A 573 1.61 34.54 -32.30
N LYS A 574 1.89 34.23 -31.02
CA LYS A 574 0.89 33.65 -30.11
C LYS A 574 -0.32 34.58 -29.93
N ASP A 575 -0.05 35.85 -29.67
CA ASP A 575 -1.09 36.85 -29.45
C ASP A 575 -1.86 37.16 -30.73
N PHE A 576 -1.16 37.28 -31.86
CA PHE A 576 -1.78 37.56 -33.17
C PHE A 576 -2.66 36.40 -33.67
N LEU A 577 -2.23 35.16 -33.52
CA LEU A 577 -2.98 33.97 -33.92
C LEU A 577 -4.03 33.57 -32.88
N ASN A 578 -3.96 34.09 -31.66
CA ASN A 578 -4.77 33.70 -30.50
C ASN A 578 -4.67 32.18 -30.21
N LEU A 579 -3.44 31.66 -30.14
CA LEU A 579 -3.17 30.24 -29.98
C LEU A 579 -2.35 29.95 -28.72
N SER A 580 -2.33 28.70 -28.29
CA SER A 580 -1.40 28.26 -27.25
C SER A 580 0.04 28.24 -27.79
N ARG A 581 1.02 28.37 -26.88
CA ARG A 581 2.45 28.32 -27.22
C ARG A 581 2.85 27.10 -28.07
N LYS A 582 2.23 25.94 -27.81
CA LYS A 582 2.48 24.69 -28.53
C LYS A 582 2.18 24.84 -30.03
N TYR A 583 0.99 25.29 -30.39
CA TYR A 583 0.61 25.47 -31.79
C TYR A 583 1.46 26.56 -32.47
N THR A 584 1.71 27.65 -31.74
CA THR A 584 2.50 28.77 -32.28
C THR A 584 3.93 28.34 -32.67
N ILE A 585 4.59 27.57 -31.81
CA ILE A 585 5.94 27.05 -32.10
C ILE A 585 5.90 26.15 -33.35
N ALA A 586 4.97 25.22 -33.42
CA ALA A 586 4.86 24.29 -34.54
C ALA A 586 4.61 25.02 -35.89
N TYR A 587 3.83 26.10 -35.89
CA TYR A 587 3.61 26.88 -37.11
C TYR A 587 4.80 27.76 -37.48
N LEU A 588 5.52 28.32 -36.52
CA LEU A 588 6.76 29.05 -36.77
C LEU A 588 7.86 28.12 -37.34
N GLU A 589 7.97 26.89 -36.83
CA GLU A 589 8.88 25.88 -37.36
C GLU A 589 8.48 25.44 -38.77
N ALA A 590 7.18 25.30 -39.04
CA ALA A 590 6.69 25.01 -40.38
C ALA A 590 6.92 26.18 -41.36
N LEU A 591 6.97 27.43 -40.87
CA LEU A 591 7.28 28.61 -41.66
C LEU A 591 8.78 28.70 -41.96
N ASP A 592 9.67 28.16 -41.14
CA ASP A 592 11.13 28.14 -41.37
C ASP A 592 11.52 27.44 -42.70
N ASN A 593 10.61 26.62 -43.27
CA ASN A 593 10.79 25.98 -44.57
C ASN A 593 10.32 26.83 -45.76
N ASP A 594 9.85 28.04 -45.55
CA ASP A 594 9.43 28.94 -46.62
C ASP A 594 10.63 29.70 -47.17
N GLU A 595 10.85 29.65 -48.47
CA GLU A 595 12.02 30.26 -49.13
C GLU A 595 12.15 31.78 -48.88
N ARG A 596 11.07 32.44 -48.59
CA ARG A 596 10.99 33.89 -48.31
C ARG A 596 11.40 34.26 -46.90
N ILE A 597 11.62 33.30 -46.03
CA ILE A 597 11.85 33.51 -44.60
C ILE A 597 13.29 33.23 -44.24
N GLU A 598 13.83 34.09 -43.39
CA GLU A 598 15.09 33.90 -42.70
C GLU A 598 14.89 33.88 -41.19
N LYS A 599 15.51 32.94 -40.54
CA LYS A 599 15.48 32.80 -39.06
C LYS A 599 16.72 33.47 -38.48
N ILE A 600 16.51 34.56 -37.76
CA ILE A 600 17.57 35.28 -37.03
C ILE A 600 17.30 35.10 -35.54
N GLU A 601 18.13 34.28 -34.87
CA GLU A 601 17.91 33.87 -33.48
C GLU A 601 16.52 33.25 -33.24
N ASN A 602 15.67 33.92 -32.48
CA ASN A 602 14.29 33.48 -32.19
C ASN A 602 13.23 34.15 -33.08
N LYS A 603 13.63 35.01 -34.02
CA LYS A 603 12.75 35.77 -34.90
C LYS A 603 12.78 35.23 -36.32
N ARG A 604 11.62 35.32 -37.03
CA ARG A 604 11.46 35.05 -38.45
C ARG A 604 11.24 36.40 -39.15
N VAL A 605 12.01 36.68 -40.17
CA VAL A 605 11.94 37.91 -40.96
C VAL A 605 11.85 37.57 -42.45
N LEU A 606 11.34 38.50 -43.26
CA LEU A 606 11.40 38.33 -44.71
C LEU A 606 12.85 38.47 -45.18
N LYS A 607 13.30 37.61 -46.07
CA LYS A 607 14.58 37.77 -46.75
C LYS A 607 14.56 39.07 -47.56
N SER A 608 15.63 39.82 -47.46
CA SER A 608 15.85 41.07 -48.24
C SER A 608 16.04 40.79 -49.73
#